data_3bb2fec75b11f806eb49d0dc0add35e3
#
_entry.id   3bb2fec75b11f806eb49d0dc0add35e3
#
_cell.length_a   1.000
_cell.length_b   1.000
_cell.length_c   1.000
_cell.angle_alpha   90.00
_cell.angle_beta   90.00
_cell.angle_gamma   90.00
#
_symmetry.space_group_name_H-M   'P 1'
#
loop_
_entity.id
_entity.type
_entity.pdbx_description
1 polymer ?
#
loop_
_entity_poly.entity_id
_entity_poly.type
_entity_poly.pdbx_seq_one_letter_code
_entity_poly.pdbx_strand_id
1 'polypeptide(L)'
;LEHLNIISHYGIKKCIIAITKKDKVDDVLLETNYKKIKKMLDEYNFEKLSIVKTSINDPVSIKKLKDAIILESLVNEKKIDRGFFFLPIDRVFSKKGFGTVCTGTVISGSTQIGSELQIFPGNYIGKIRGMQSHGIKVKKTTIGDRVSINFSNLEKKNISRGSTLFDINELEAVKNIIAKVNMVKNTKWLLKNNQRVHVNIGTSHIIGTVKKLSKAIRSNESSNVLINLQRPIVVLNGQKFIIRSLSPSVTIAGGEILHQQNKEYGKKELSFLLKNLTCETKERLLSLVSFSWKDIKKISHYSKILNISNEKVLDLAVKIGINVFKDFLYLKSNLMKCSNIIEEVILKYHDENPLIERLAKTKAEALLKMSKSLIDLSLQESRSNVVIIEDGYALKKHKVVIKDDNKILSSEIQKKLIDSKFYFLNTNDLVDTNEKKQKEVLYALKKKKKLTEITANCWIHANTLKITKNIL
;
A
#
# COMPACT_ATOMS: atom_id res chain seq x y z
N LEU A 1 -24.80 12.95 23.14
CA LEU A 1 -23.40 13.36 22.91
C LEU A 1 -22.58 12.26 22.24
N GLU A 2 -22.65 10.99 22.71
CA GLU A 2 -21.87 9.87 22.11
C GLU A 2 -22.17 9.67 20.62
N HIS A 3 -23.44 9.68 20.22
CA HIS A 3 -23.81 9.54 18.80
C HIS A 3 -23.28 10.69 17.95
N LEU A 4 -23.28 11.92 18.44
CA LEU A 4 -22.71 13.07 17.73
C LEU A 4 -21.19 12.92 17.53
N ASN A 5 -20.48 12.43 18.54
CA ASN A 5 -19.05 12.11 18.40
C ASN A 5 -18.80 11.07 17.31
N ILE A 6 -19.61 10.00 17.28
CA ILE A 6 -19.50 8.95 16.26
C ILE A 6 -19.76 9.52 14.87
N ILE A 7 -20.86 10.26 14.68
CA ILE A 7 -21.25 10.88 13.40
C ILE A 7 -20.15 11.83 12.90
N SER A 8 -19.59 12.65 13.80
CA SER A 8 -18.49 13.56 13.48
C SER A 8 -17.23 12.80 13.01
N HIS A 9 -16.85 11.71 13.68
CA HIS A 9 -15.72 10.89 13.27
C HIS A 9 -15.94 10.15 11.93
N TYR A 10 -17.19 9.85 11.59
CA TYR A 10 -17.53 9.34 10.24
C TYR A 10 -17.48 10.44 9.17
N GLY A 11 -17.32 11.70 9.55
CA GLY A 11 -17.23 12.84 8.64
C GLY A 11 -18.58 13.22 8.02
N ILE A 12 -19.67 12.94 8.71
CA ILE A 12 -21.00 13.35 8.29
C ILE A 12 -21.09 14.87 8.40
N LYS A 13 -21.37 15.54 7.30
CA LYS A 13 -21.39 17.01 7.19
C LYS A 13 -22.77 17.60 7.26
N LYS A 14 -23.81 16.83 6.93
CA LYS A 14 -25.21 17.24 6.92
C LYS A 14 -25.98 16.50 7.99
N CYS A 15 -26.76 17.23 8.78
CA CYS A 15 -27.49 16.64 9.88
C CYS A 15 -28.87 17.30 10.03
N ILE A 16 -29.90 16.49 10.20
CA ILE A 16 -31.23 16.94 10.58
C ILE A 16 -31.50 16.43 11.99
N ILE A 17 -31.74 17.34 12.93
CA ILE A 17 -32.07 17.03 14.31
C ILE A 17 -33.58 17.17 14.50
N ALA A 18 -34.25 16.07 14.81
CA ALA A 18 -35.66 16.09 15.17
C ALA A 18 -35.82 16.10 16.68
N ILE A 19 -36.30 17.21 17.25
CA ILE A 19 -36.72 17.29 18.65
C ILE A 19 -38.13 16.75 18.72
N THR A 20 -38.25 15.49 19.17
CA THR A 20 -39.52 14.76 19.18
C THR A 20 -40.32 15.03 20.46
N LYS A 21 -41.62 14.67 20.41
CA LYS A 21 -42.54 14.77 21.54
C LYS A 21 -42.69 16.21 22.09
N LYS A 22 -42.70 17.21 21.19
CA LYS A 22 -42.84 18.62 21.60
C LYS A 22 -44.15 18.90 22.36
N ASP A 23 -45.15 18.05 22.16
CA ASP A 23 -46.49 18.11 22.84
C ASP A 23 -46.47 17.62 24.29
N LYS A 24 -45.34 17.10 24.80
CA LYS A 24 -45.18 16.58 26.15
C LYS A 24 -44.58 17.59 27.13
N VAL A 25 -44.18 18.75 26.63
CA VAL A 25 -43.51 19.80 27.42
C VAL A 25 -44.08 21.18 27.08
N ASP A 26 -43.98 22.12 27.99
CA ASP A 26 -44.34 23.51 27.74
C ASP A 26 -43.31 24.18 26.78
N ASP A 27 -43.71 25.33 26.23
CA ASP A 27 -42.91 26.07 25.27
C ASP A 27 -41.61 26.61 25.88
N VAL A 28 -41.57 26.92 27.18
CA VAL A 28 -40.38 27.44 27.87
C VAL A 28 -39.30 26.35 27.96
N LEU A 29 -39.73 25.15 28.38
CA LEU A 29 -38.80 24.00 28.44
C LEU A 29 -38.34 23.57 27.07
N LEU A 30 -39.25 23.57 26.08
CA LEU A 30 -38.92 23.25 24.68
C LEU A 30 -37.88 24.21 24.13
N GLU A 31 -38.04 25.52 24.37
CA GLU A 31 -37.09 26.51 23.87
C GLU A 31 -35.74 26.46 24.60
N THR A 32 -35.76 26.18 25.90
CA THR A 32 -34.56 25.96 26.69
C THR A 32 -33.75 24.76 26.17
N ASN A 33 -34.44 23.65 25.87
CA ASN A 33 -33.80 22.47 25.33
C ASN A 33 -33.29 22.72 23.90
N TYR A 34 -34.04 23.45 23.08
CA TYR A 34 -33.59 23.86 21.74
C TYR A 34 -32.27 24.65 21.77
N LYS A 35 -32.17 25.65 22.66
CA LYS A 35 -30.97 26.47 22.87
C LYS A 35 -29.79 25.62 23.34
N LYS A 36 -30.00 24.68 24.28
CA LYS A 36 -28.96 23.75 24.74
C LYS A 36 -28.47 22.85 23.63
N ILE A 37 -29.37 22.26 22.84
CA ILE A 37 -29.03 21.40 21.66
C ILE A 37 -28.26 22.21 20.66
N LYS A 38 -28.72 23.42 20.31
CA LYS A 38 -28.03 24.29 19.34
C LYS A 38 -26.60 24.60 19.77
N LYS A 39 -26.41 25.04 21.02
CA LYS A 39 -25.08 25.30 21.59
C LYS A 39 -24.17 24.07 21.55
N MET A 40 -24.71 22.88 21.87
CA MET A 40 -23.94 21.62 21.75
C MET A 40 -23.56 21.29 20.31
N LEU A 41 -24.43 21.56 19.34
CA LEU A 41 -24.18 21.30 17.92
C LEU A 41 -23.18 22.28 17.30
N ASP A 42 -23.07 23.52 17.83
CA ASP A 42 -22.09 24.52 17.40
C ASP A 42 -20.62 24.05 17.63
N GLU A 43 -20.41 23.09 18.54
CA GLU A 43 -19.09 22.47 18.75
C GLU A 43 -18.68 21.50 17.64
N TYR A 44 -19.62 21.11 16.75
CA TYR A 44 -19.41 20.18 15.63
C TYR A 44 -19.43 20.91 14.30
N ASN A 45 -18.56 20.52 13.40
CA ASN A 45 -18.43 21.14 12.08
C ASN A 45 -19.42 20.54 11.07
N PHE A 46 -20.75 20.77 11.29
CA PHE A 46 -21.76 20.46 10.29
C PHE A 46 -21.82 21.59 9.26
N GLU A 47 -21.69 21.26 7.97
CA GLU A 47 -21.84 22.24 6.87
C GLU A 47 -23.30 22.66 6.71
N LYS A 48 -24.22 21.75 7.00
CA LYS A 48 -25.67 21.99 6.93
C LYS A 48 -26.35 21.32 8.11
N LEU A 49 -27.05 22.11 8.88
CA LEU A 49 -27.75 21.67 10.10
C LEU A 49 -29.16 22.24 10.10
N SER A 50 -30.15 21.35 10.18
CA SER A 50 -31.54 21.71 10.36
C SER A 50 -32.07 21.14 11.69
N ILE A 51 -32.76 21.95 12.49
CA ILE A 51 -33.40 21.51 13.73
C ILE A 51 -34.91 21.68 13.57
N VAL A 52 -35.66 20.56 13.68
CA VAL A 52 -37.11 20.55 13.53
C VAL A 52 -37.76 20.04 14.82
N LYS A 53 -38.66 20.83 15.40
CA LYS A 53 -39.49 20.44 16.56
C LYS A 53 -40.70 19.65 16.05
N THR A 54 -40.89 18.41 16.54
CA THR A 54 -41.93 17.48 15.99
C THR A 54 -42.73 16.77 17.06
N SER A 55 -43.99 16.45 16.72
CA SER A 55 -44.81 15.49 17.45
C SER A 55 -45.61 14.64 16.46
N ILE A 56 -45.84 13.37 16.80
CA ILE A 56 -46.73 12.49 16.02
C ILE A 56 -48.18 13.00 16.04
N ASN A 57 -48.56 13.77 17.06
CA ASN A 57 -49.89 14.39 17.24
C ASN A 57 -50.03 15.72 16.46
N ASP A 58 -48.96 16.19 15.78
CA ASP A 58 -48.96 17.41 14.98
C ASP A 58 -48.53 17.11 13.53
N PRO A 59 -49.48 16.85 12.62
CA PRO A 59 -49.19 16.53 11.22
C PRO A 59 -48.40 17.62 10.49
N VAL A 60 -48.53 18.89 10.86
CA VAL A 60 -47.77 20.00 10.27
C VAL A 60 -46.30 19.88 10.58
N SER A 61 -45.96 19.54 11.83
CA SER A 61 -44.57 19.34 12.21
C SER A 61 -43.92 18.12 11.53
N ILE A 62 -44.70 17.07 11.33
CA ILE A 62 -44.24 15.88 10.58
C ILE A 62 -43.99 16.23 9.10
N LYS A 63 -44.90 17.03 8.50
CA LYS A 63 -44.71 17.51 7.12
C LYS A 63 -43.42 18.33 6.99
N LYS A 64 -43.18 19.28 7.91
CA LYS A 64 -41.93 20.07 7.94
C LYS A 64 -40.67 19.18 8.02
N LEU A 65 -40.70 18.12 8.83
CA LEU A 65 -39.58 17.16 8.92
C LEU A 65 -39.40 16.41 7.59
N LYS A 66 -40.47 15.94 6.98
CA LYS A 66 -40.43 15.27 5.65
C LYS A 66 -39.86 16.19 4.59
N ASP A 67 -40.32 17.45 4.52
CA ASP A 67 -39.81 18.43 3.56
C ASP A 67 -38.34 18.70 3.74
N ALA A 68 -37.83 18.82 5.01
CA ALA A 68 -36.42 18.95 5.29
C ALA A 68 -35.61 17.74 4.82
N ILE A 69 -36.12 16.51 5.04
CA ILE A 69 -35.45 15.27 4.59
C ILE A 69 -35.39 15.21 3.06
N ILE A 70 -36.52 15.54 2.36
CA ILE A 70 -36.56 15.57 0.91
C ILE A 70 -35.57 16.56 0.36
N LEU A 71 -35.54 17.80 0.88
CA LEU A 71 -34.65 18.85 0.44
C LEU A 71 -33.17 18.43 0.55
N GLU A 72 -32.78 17.81 1.66
CA GLU A 72 -31.40 17.34 1.85
C GLU A 72 -31.05 16.11 0.99
N SER A 73 -32.03 15.26 0.68
CA SER A 73 -31.86 14.07 -0.16
C SER A 73 -31.61 14.40 -1.64
N LEU A 74 -32.01 15.60 -2.10
CA LEU A 74 -31.80 16.04 -3.49
C LEU A 74 -30.31 16.32 -3.78
N VAL A 75 -29.52 16.57 -2.75
CA VAL A 75 -28.07 16.81 -2.89
C VAL A 75 -27.34 15.49 -2.74
N ASN A 76 -27.13 14.80 -3.84
CA ASN A 76 -26.40 13.53 -3.86
C ASN A 76 -24.90 13.75 -3.65
N GLU A 77 -24.36 13.28 -2.53
CA GLU A 77 -22.91 13.08 -2.42
C GLU A 77 -22.52 11.86 -3.27
N LYS A 78 -21.56 12.04 -4.18
CA LYS A 78 -21.04 10.93 -5.00
C LYS A 78 -20.38 9.91 -4.07
N LYS A 79 -20.98 8.73 -3.95
CA LYS A 79 -20.36 7.60 -3.27
C LYS A 79 -19.11 7.15 -4.05
N ILE A 80 -18.05 6.82 -3.34
CA ILE A 80 -16.78 6.40 -3.95
C ILE A 80 -16.93 4.93 -4.35
N ASP A 81 -17.15 4.68 -5.64
CA ASP A 81 -17.04 3.33 -6.19
C ASP A 81 -15.55 2.99 -6.41
N ARG A 82 -15.16 1.83 -5.92
CA ARG A 82 -13.77 1.34 -5.97
C ARG A 82 -13.56 0.34 -7.10
N GLY A 83 -14.61 -0.02 -7.84
CA GLY A 83 -14.56 -0.95 -8.97
C GLY A 83 -14.70 -2.42 -8.59
N PHE A 84 -14.88 -2.75 -7.32
CA PHE A 84 -15.15 -4.11 -6.83
C PHE A 84 -16.22 -4.11 -5.75
N PHE A 85 -16.92 -5.23 -5.61
CA PHE A 85 -17.98 -5.39 -4.63
C PHE A 85 -17.42 -5.51 -3.21
N PHE A 86 -18.00 -4.77 -2.27
CA PHE A 86 -17.66 -4.83 -0.85
C PHE A 86 -18.89 -4.56 0.03
N LEU A 87 -19.21 -5.52 0.92
CA LEU A 87 -20.34 -5.46 1.82
C LEU A 87 -20.00 -6.04 3.20
N PRO A 88 -19.92 -5.19 4.25
CA PRO A 88 -19.86 -5.63 5.64
C PRO A 88 -21.23 -6.18 6.09
N ILE A 89 -21.24 -7.37 6.68
CA ILE A 89 -22.45 -8.05 7.13
C ILE A 89 -22.86 -7.57 8.51
N ASP A 90 -24.08 -7.06 8.64
CA ASP A 90 -24.65 -6.62 9.92
C ASP A 90 -25.58 -7.64 10.57
N ARG A 91 -26.23 -8.53 9.80
CA ARG A 91 -27.11 -9.59 10.29
C ARG A 91 -26.95 -10.88 9.49
N VAL A 92 -27.09 -12.02 10.20
CA VAL A 92 -27.15 -13.34 9.59
C VAL A 92 -28.28 -14.11 10.25
N PHE A 93 -29.14 -14.70 9.43
CA PHE A 93 -30.24 -15.53 9.90
C PHE A 93 -30.51 -16.68 8.92
N SER A 94 -31.18 -17.71 9.39
CA SER A 94 -31.67 -18.79 8.54
C SER A 94 -33.15 -18.60 8.30
N LYS A 95 -33.60 -18.78 7.04
CA LYS A 95 -34.98 -18.75 6.66
C LYS A 95 -35.39 -20.11 6.10
N LYS A 96 -36.45 -20.70 6.64
CA LYS A 96 -36.99 -22.01 6.20
C LYS A 96 -37.18 -22.01 4.68
N GLY A 97 -36.64 -22.99 3.98
CA GLY A 97 -36.69 -23.11 2.51
C GLY A 97 -35.68 -22.23 1.73
N PHE A 98 -35.07 -21.27 2.36
CA PHE A 98 -34.10 -20.38 1.70
C PHE A 98 -32.63 -20.60 2.15
N GLY A 99 -32.42 -21.25 3.32
CA GLY A 99 -31.08 -21.43 3.86
C GLY A 99 -30.52 -20.18 4.57
N THR A 100 -29.22 -19.97 4.47
CA THR A 100 -28.53 -18.85 5.11
C THR A 100 -28.72 -17.55 4.34
N VAL A 101 -29.17 -16.51 5.04
CA VAL A 101 -29.35 -15.16 4.53
C VAL A 101 -28.49 -14.21 5.34
N CYS A 102 -27.70 -13.37 4.68
CA CYS A 102 -26.97 -12.28 5.31
C CYS A 102 -27.47 -10.93 4.81
N THR A 103 -27.40 -9.92 5.66
CA THR A 103 -27.82 -8.55 5.32
C THR A 103 -26.66 -7.59 5.57
N GLY A 104 -26.53 -6.58 4.72
CA GLY A 104 -25.56 -5.50 4.85
C GLY A 104 -25.86 -4.35 3.91
N THR A 105 -25.03 -3.33 3.94
CA THR A 105 -25.08 -2.22 3.00
C THR A 105 -23.88 -2.31 2.07
N VAL A 106 -24.12 -2.21 0.76
CA VAL A 106 -23.07 -2.20 -0.26
C VAL A 106 -22.24 -0.91 -0.14
N ILE A 107 -20.97 -1.05 0.19
CA ILE A 107 -20.06 0.08 0.36
C ILE A 107 -19.34 0.42 -0.96
N SER A 108 -19.15 -0.56 -1.83
CA SER A 108 -18.48 -0.39 -3.14
C SER A 108 -18.99 -1.42 -4.12
N GLY A 109 -18.93 -1.10 -5.40
CA GLY A 109 -19.22 -1.99 -6.52
C GLY A 109 -20.68 -2.40 -6.66
N SER A 110 -20.87 -3.47 -7.41
CA SER A 110 -22.18 -4.08 -7.66
C SER A 110 -22.04 -5.60 -7.81
N THR A 111 -23.11 -6.35 -7.50
CA THR A 111 -23.16 -7.79 -7.72
C THR A 111 -24.53 -8.21 -8.20
N GLN A 112 -24.68 -9.43 -8.72
CA GLN A 112 -25.91 -9.96 -9.26
C GLN A 112 -26.15 -11.42 -8.86
N ILE A 113 -27.35 -11.91 -9.06
CA ILE A 113 -27.69 -13.32 -8.84
C ILE A 113 -26.80 -14.18 -9.73
N GLY A 114 -26.27 -15.28 -9.16
CA GLY A 114 -25.34 -16.21 -9.81
C GLY A 114 -23.86 -15.86 -9.65
N SER A 115 -23.52 -14.63 -9.26
CA SER A 115 -22.14 -14.23 -8.94
C SER A 115 -21.61 -14.99 -7.72
N GLU A 116 -20.30 -15.17 -7.68
CA GLU A 116 -19.59 -15.75 -6.56
C GLU A 116 -18.85 -14.66 -5.78
N LEU A 117 -18.96 -14.70 -4.46
CA LEU A 117 -18.33 -13.75 -3.58
C LEU A 117 -17.44 -14.46 -2.55
N GLN A 118 -16.33 -13.87 -2.22
CA GLN A 118 -15.48 -14.30 -1.11
C GLN A 118 -16.05 -13.79 0.21
N ILE A 119 -15.95 -14.61 1.25
CA ILE A 119 -16.46 -14.34 2.59
C ILE A 119 -15.30 -14.45 3.57
N PHE A 120 -15.07 -13.39 4.33
CA PHE A 120 -14.10 -13.40 5.41
C PHE A 120 -14.80 -13.14 6.77
N PRO A 121 -14.40 -13.81 7.85
CA PRO A 121 -13.35 -14.83 8.00
C PRO A 121 -13.75 -16.19 7.38
N GLY A 122 -12.72 -17.03 7.18
CA GLY A 122 -12.87 -18.43 6.71
C GLY A 122 -12.58 -18.64 5.23
N ASN A 123 -12.46 -17.56 4.43
CA ASN A 123 -12.17 -17.59 2.98
C ASN A 123 -13.13 -18.49 2.18
N TYR A 124 -14.41 -18.56 2.60
CA TYR A 124 -15.43 -19.30 1.87
C TYR A 124 -15.81 -18.56 0.58
N ILE A 125 -16.19 -19.32 -0.44
CA ILE A 125 -16.79 -18.77 -1.67
C ILE A 125 -18.27 -19.11 -1.65
N GLY A 126 -19.12 -18.07 -1.73
CA GLY A 126 -20.57 -18.20 -1.75
C GLY A 126 -21.16 -17.81 -3.09
N LYS A 127 -21.98 -18.68 -3.68
CA LYS A 127 -22.75 -18.37 -4.90
C LYS A 127 -24.09 -17.76 -4.55
N ILE A 128 -24.38 -16.58 -5.08
CA ILE A 128 -25.62 -15.86 -4.81
C ILE A 128 -26.81 -16.58 -5.47
N ARG A 129 -27.75 -17.06 -4.65
CA ARG A 129 -29.00 -17.68 -5.09
C ARG A 129 -30.12 -16.67 -5.28
N GLY A 130 -30.15 -15.62 -4.48
CA GLY A 130 -31.19 -14.61 -4.54
C GLY A 130 -30.87 -13.40 -3.67
N MET A 131 -31.48 -12.27 -3.99
CA MET A 131 -31.31 -11.01 -3.28
C MET A 131 -32.62 -10.30 -3.06
N GLN A 132 -32.71 -9.52 -1.95
CA GLN A 132 -33.85 -8.64 -1.66
C GLN A 132 -33.34 -7.31 -1.14
N SER A 133 -33.88 -6.21 -1.63
CA SER A 133 -33.67 -4.85 -1.12
C SER A 133 -35.01 -4.25 -0.77
N HIS A 134 -35.15 -3.70 0.45
CA HIS A 134 -36.43 -3.15 0.97
C HIS A 134 -37.63 -4.11 0.85
N GLY A 135 -37.39 -5.42 1.01
CA GLY A 135 -38.46 -6.45 0.91
C GLY A 135 -38.78 -6.89 -0.51
N ILE A 136 -38.25 -6.25 -1.54
CA ILE A 136 -38.47 -6.54 -2.96
C ILE A 136 -37.33 -7.42 -3.49
N LYS A 137 -37.67 -8.45 -4.28
CA LYS A 137 -36.64 -9.26 -4.96
C LYS A 137 -35.93 -8.43 -6.04
N VAL A 138 -34.60 -8.46 -6.03
CA VAL A 138 -33.76 -7.75 -7.00
C VAL A 138 -32.77 -8.70 -7.66
N LYS A 139 -32.48 -8.50 -8.94
CA LYS A 139 -31.50 -9.30 -9.69
C LYS A 139 -30.09 -8.76 -9.54
N LYS A 140 -29.95 -7.47 -9.29
CA LYS A 140 -28.67 -6.76 -9.14
C LYS A 140 -28.77 -5.81 -7.94
N THR A 141 -27.63 -5.60 -7.24
CA THR A 141 -27.47 -4.59 -6.18
C THR A 141 -26.23 -3.77 -6.44
N THR A 142 -26.22 -2.52 -5.97
CA THR A 142 -25.17 -1.56 -6.22
C THR A 142 -24.85 -0.75 -4.95
N ILE A 143 -23.79 0.06 -5.04
CA ILE A 143 -23.30 0.90 -3.94
C ILE A 143 -24.43 1.71 -3.28
N GLY A 144 -24.53 1.57 -1.98
CA GLY A 144 -25.52 2.24 -1.12
C GLY A 144 -26.80 1.44 -0.87
N ASP A 145 -27.04 0.36 -1.60
CA ASP A 145 -28.18 -0.50 -1.34
C ASP A 145 -28.04 -1.24 -0.01
N ARG A 146 -29.12 -1.29 0.74
CA ARG A 146 -29.25 -2.24 1.84
C ARG A 146 -29.89 -3.51 1.31
N VAL A 147 -29.10 -4.59 1.28
CA VAL A 147 -29.49 -5.83 0.61
C VAL A 147 -29.39 -7.04 1.53
N SER A 148 -30.33 -7.96 1.39
CA SER A 148 -30.27 -9.32 1.95
C SER A 148 -29.85 -10.27 0.84
N ILE A 149 -28.77 -11.02 1.05
CA ILE A 149 -28.20 -11.97 0.09
C ILE A 149 -28.36 -13.37 0.62
N ASN A 150 -28.91 -14.24 -0.19
CA ASN A 150 -29.05 -15.66 0.07
C ASN A 150 -28.02 -16.45 -0.75
N PHE A 151 -27.32 -17.37 -0.12
CA PHE A 151 -26.32 -18.21 -0.75
C PHE A 151 -26.82 -19.66 -0.88
N SER A 152 -26.44 -20.33 -1.98
CA SER A 152 -26.81 -21.73 -2.24
C SER A 152 -25.97 -22.73 -1.45
N ASN A 153 -24.74 -22.41 -1.11
CA ASN A 153 -23.71 -23.32 -0.62
C ASN A 153 -23.05 -22.92 0.70
N LEU A 154 -23.74 -22.07 1.51
CA LEU A 154 -23.19 -21.58 2.78
C LEU A 154 -24.08 -21.95 3.95
N GLU A 155 -23.44 -22.47 4.99
CA GLU A 155 -24.08 -22.73 6.27
C GLU A 155 -23.97 -21.49 7.20
N LYS A 156 -24.98 -21.31 8.06
CA LYS A 156 -24.99 -20.19 9.01
C LYS A 156 -23.78 -20.15 9.94
N LYS A 157 -23.20 -21.31 10.29
CA LYS A 157 -21.98 -21.37 11.14
C LYS A 157 -20.74 -20.72 10.52
N ASN A 158 -20.70 -20.60 9.17
CA ASN A 158 -19.57 -20.07 8.42
C ASN A 158 -19.59 -18.56 8.27
N ILE A 159 -20.67 -17.89 8.67
CA ILE A 159 -20.87 -16.47 8.48
C ILE A 159 -21.51 -15.84 9.72
N SER A 160 -21.07 -14.68 10.11
CA SER A 160 -21.55 -13.98 11.30
C SER A 160 -21.60 -12.47 11.09
N ARG A 161 -22.22 -11.75 12.03
CA ARG A 161 -22.08 -10.29 12.07
C ARG A 161 -20.60 -9.91 12.16
N GLY A 162 -20.16 -8.96 11.36
CA GLY A 162 -18.77 -8.55 11.26
C GLY A 162 -17.98 -9.30 10.18
N SER A 163 -18.56 -10.34 9.56
CA SER A 163 -18.02 -10.91 8.33
C SER A 163 -18.16 -9.92 7.18
N THR A 164 -17.37 -10.10 6.13
CA THR A 164 -17.35 -9.23 4.96
C THR A 164 -17.48 -10.03 3.69
N LEU A 165 -18.30 -9.57 2.74
CA LEU A 165 -18.41 -10.09 1.38
C LEU A 165 -17.67 -9.18 0.42
N PHE A 166 -16.90 -9.75 -0.51
CA PHE A 166 -16.18 -9.01 -1.54
C PHE A 166 -15.85 -9.89 -2.75
N ASP A 167 -15.49 -9.27 -3.85
CA ASP A 167 -15.09 -9.99 -5.07
C ASP A 167 -13.84 -10.83 -4.82
N ILE A 168 -13.78 -12.01 -5.46
CA ILE A 168 -12.75 -13.02 -5.22
C ILE A 168 -11.37 -12.44 -5.55
N ASN A 169 -10.41 -12.63 -4.63
CA ASN A 169 -9.01 -12.20 -4.75
C ASN A 169 -8.75 -10.69 -4.81
N GLU A 170 -9.76 -9.85 -4.57
CA GLU A 170 -9.58 -8.39 -4.58
C GLU A 170 -8.97 -7.84 -3.28
N LEU A 171 -9.26 -8.48 -2.15
CA LEU A 171 -8.85 -7.98 -0.85
C LEU A 171 -8.18 -9.08 -0.01
N GLU A 172 -7.22 -8.66 0.80
CA GLU A 172 -6.54 -9.50 1.76
C GLU A 172 -6.89 -9.10 3.20
N ALA A 173 -6.94 -10.08 4.09
CA ALA A 173 -7.14 -9.83 5.51
C ALA A 173 -5.83 -9.37 6.16
N VAL A 174 -5.92 -8.32 6.99
CA VAL A 174 -4.77 -7.72 7.66
C VAL A 174 -4.94 -7.70 9.17
N LYS A 175 -3.82 -7.82 9.88
CA LYS A 175 -3.77 -7.73 11.34
C LYS A 175 -3.23 -6.40 11.83
N ASN A 176 -2.48 -5.71 11.01
CA ASN A 176 -1.90 -4.41 11.32
C ASN A 176 -2.44 -3.34 10.37
N ILE A 177 -2.85 -2.21 10.93
CA ILE A 177 -3.29 -1.03 10.17
C ILE A 177 -2.55 0.22 10.66
N ILE A 178 -2.12 1.06 9.73
CA ILE A 178 -1.70 2.42 10.05
C ILE A 178 -2.92 3.31 9.84
N ALA A 179 -3.25 4.09 10.86
CA ALA A 179 -4.46 4.89 10.86
C ALA A 179 -4.21 6.27 11.45
N LYS A 180 -4.90 7.29 10.94
CA LYS A 180 -5.04 8.57 11.62
C LYS A 180 -6.12 8.42 12.68
N VAL A 181 -5.78 8.74 13.91
CA VAL A 181 -6.70 8.74 15.05
C VAL A 181 -6.91 10.17 15.51
N ASN A 182 -8.16 10.56 15.70
CA ASN A 182 -8.60 11.84 16.22
C ASN A 182 -9.33 11.59 17.55
N MET A 183 -8.87 12.21 18.63
CA MET A 183 -9.54 12.10 19.93
C MET A 183 -10.87 12.84 19.93
N VAL A 184 -11.83 12.34 20.69
CA VAL A 184 -13.09 13.03 20.97
C VAL A 184 -12.80 14.37 21.64
N LYS A 185 -13.55 15.42 21.28
CA LYS A 185 -13.48 16.72 21.94
C LYS A 185 -13.96 16.62 23.39
N ASN A 186 -13.37 17.42 24.28
CA ASN A 186 -13.76 17.53 25.69
C ASN A 186 -13.79 16.20 26.47
N THR A 187 -12.94 15.22 26.07
CA THR A 187 -12.80 13.95 26.79
C THR A 187 -11.69 14.02 27.84
N LYS A 188 -11.90 13.34 28.98
CA LYS A 188 -10.85 13.10 29.98
C LYS A 188 -9.93 11.93 29.63
N TRP A 189 -10.27 11.19 28.59
CA TRP A 189 -9.51 10.02 28.15
C TRP A 189 -8.23 10.42 27.41
N LEU A 190 -7.19 9.62 27.62
CA LEU A 190 -5.93 9.67 26.90
C LEU A 190 -5.77 8.38 26.13
N LEU A 191 -5.21 8.46 24.92
CA LEU A 191 -4.80 7.27 24.17
C LEU A 191 -3.29 7.09 24.32
N LYS A 192 -2.90 6.02 25.03
CA LYS A 192 -1.49 5.73 25.38
C LYS A 192 -0.89 4.67 24.46
N ASN A 193 0.44 4.65 24.37
CA ASN A 193 1.15 3.57 23.69
C ASN A 193 0.90 2.22 24.40
N ASN A 194 0.77 1.16 23.59
CA ASN A 194 0.42 -0.20 24.03
C ASN A 194 -0.96 -0.34 24.71
N GLN A 195 -1.81 0.67 24.61
CA GLN A 195 -3.16 0.59 25.16
C GLN A 195 -4.04 -0.32 24.32
N ARG A 196 -4.75 -1.24 24.99
CA ARG A 196 -5.79 -2.08 24.39
C ARG A 196 -7.10 -1.30 24.32
N VAL A 197 -7.79 -1.41 23.22
CA VAL A 197 -9.03 -0.69 22.91
C VAL A 197 -9.98 -1.56 22.10
N HIS A 198 -11.28 -1.26 22.15
CA HIS A 198 -12.22 -1.76 21.15
C HIS A 198 -12.11 -0.91 19.88
N VAL A 199 -11.96 -1.56 18.74
CA VAL A 199 -11.93 -0.95 17.41
C VAL A 199 -13.16 -1.43 16.66
N ASN A 200 -14.04 -0.50 16.29
CA ASN A 200 -15.25 -0.78 15.51
C ASN A 200 -15.03 -0.32 14.07
N ILE A 201 -14.92 -1.27 13.14
CA ILE A 201 -14.67 -1.04 11.73
C ILE A 201 -15.79 -1.69 10.92
N GLY A 202 -16.57 -0.88 10.18
CA GLY A 202 -17.79 -1.36 9.53
C GLY A 202 -18.73 -2.01 10.55
N THR A 203 -19.01 -3.30 10.39
CA THR A 203 -19.84 -4.08 11.32
C THR A 203 -19.05 -4.93 12.31
N SER A 204 -17.72 -4.95 12.16
CA SER A 204 -16.81 -5.70 13.03
C SER A 204 -16.52 -4.96 14.33
N HIS A 205 -16.50 -5.72 15.42
CA HIS A 205 -16.06 -5.28 16.75
C HIS A 205 -14.87 -6.15 17.18
N ILE A 206 -13.70 -5.53 17.36
CA ILE A 206 -12.45 -6.25 17.59
C ILE A 206 -11.58 -5.51 18.60
N ILE A 207 -10.81 -6.27 19.38
CA ILE A 207 -9.81 -5.66 20.26
C ILE A 207 -8.55 -5.36 19.44
N GLY A 208 -8.03 -4.15 19.59
CA GLY A 208 -6.76 -3.71 19.01
C GLY A 208 -5.83 -3.15 20.08
N THR A 209 -4.53 -3.18 19.81
CA THR A 209 -3.51 -2.54 20.63
C THR A 209 -2.90 -1.40 19.84
N VAL A 210 -3.00 -0.18 20.39
CA VAL A 210 -2.40 1.02 19.78
C VAL A 210 -0.91 1.01 20.06
N LYS A 211 -0.11 1.17 19.02
CA LYS A 211 1.36 1.12 19.09
C LYS A 211 2.01 2.31 18.40
N LYS A 212 3.30 2.52 18.71
CA LYS A 212 4.17 3.53 18.07
C LYS A 212 3.76 4.97 18.31
N LEU A 213 3.17 5.26 19.46
CA LEU A 213 3.00 6.63 19.95
C LEU A 213 4.28 7.09 20.66
N SER A 214 4.77 8.26 20.28
CA SER A 214 5.86 8.93 20.99
C SER A 214 5.37 9.55 22.30
N LYS A 215 4.15 10.07 22.29
CA LYS A 215 3.44 10.62 23.47
C LYS A 215 1.96 10.23 23.42
N ALA A 216 1.28 10.27 24.56
CA ALA A 216 -0.16 10.05 24.62
C ALA A 216 -0.91 11.12 23.82
N ILE A 217 -1.99 10.71 23.13
CA ILE A 217 -2.88 11.62 22.42
C ILE A 217 -3.96 12.10 23.40
N ARG A 218 -4.12 13.42 23.49
CA ARG A 218 -5.07 14.07 24.38
C ARG A 218 -6.36 14.46 23.65
N SER A 219 -7.33 14.95 24.40
CA SER A 219 -8.57 15.53 23.85
C SER A 219 -8.26 16.51 22.72
N ASN A 220 -9.02 16.42 21.62
CA ASN A 220 -8.90 17.29 20.45
C ASN A 220 -7.56 17.19 19.69
N GLU A 221 -6.67 16.27 20.06
CA GLU A 221 -5.43 15.99 19.32
C GLU A 221 -5.63 14.84 18.33
N SER A 222 -4.77 14.78 17.33
CA SER A 222 -4.71 13.69 16.36
C SER A 222 -3.30 13.20 16.14
N SER A 223 -3.17 11.92 15.79
CA SER A 223 -1.88 11.33 15.42
C SER A 223 -2.07 10.13 14.51
N ASN A 224 -1.06 9.85 13.70
CA ASN A 224 -0.98 8.57 13.02
C ASN A 224 -0.43 7.52 13.97
N VAL A 225 -1.06 6.35 14.00
CA VAL A 225 -0.72 5.25 14.90
C VAL A 225 -0.71 3.93 14.13
N LEU A 226 0.04 2.97 14.64
CA LEU A 226 -0.09 1.58 14.27
C LEU A 226 -1.10 0.92 15.23
N ILE A 227 -2.13 0.26 14.70
CA ILE A 227 -3.06 -0.56 15.48
C ILE A 227 -2.84 -2.02 15.11
N ASN A 228 -2.45 -2.83 16.10
CA ASN A 228 -2.36 -4.28 15.98
C ASN A 228 -3.68 -4.88 16.44
N LEU A 229 -4.40 -5.50 15.53
CA LEU A 229 -5.70 -6.12 15.77
C LEU A 229 -5.52 -7.54 16.31
N GLN A 230 -6.38 -7.96 17.23
CA GLN A 230 -6.30 -9.29 17.83
C GLN A 230 -6.49 -10.43 16.82
N ARG A 231 -7.33 -10.19 15.80
CA ARG A 231 -7.57 -11.10 14.67
C ARG A 231 -7.50 -10.35 13.34
N PRO A 232 -7.17 -11.03 12.23
CA PRO A 232 -7.21 -10.40 10.91
C PRO A 232 -8.63 -9.95 10.56
N ILE A 233 -8.73 -8.89 9.77
CA ILE A 233 -9.97 -8.39 9.18
C ILE A 233 -9.71 -7.89 7.76
N VAL A 234 -10.74 -7.87 6.93
CA VAL A 234 -10.70 -7.21 5.63
C VAL A 234 -11.20 -5.78 5.80
N VAL A 235 -10.41 -4.82 5.36
CA VAL A 235 -10.69 -3.38 5.47
C VAL A 235 -10.34 -2.66 4.19
N LEU A 236 -10.90 -1.47 4.01
CA LEU A 236 -10.60 -0.59 2.90
C LEU A 236 -9.68 0.56 3.32
N ASN A 237 -8.81 0.98 2.43
CA ASN A 237 -8.06 2.22 2.57
C ASN A 237 -9.03 3.40 2.61
N GLY A 238 -8.86 4.33 3.56
CA GLY A 238 -9.80 5.43 3.79
C GLY A 238 -11.06 5.05 4.59
N GLN A 239 -11.20 3.79 5.02
CA GLN A 239 -12.34 3.37 5.81
C GLN A 239 -12.30 4.00 7.21
N LYS A 240 -13.43 4.55 7.65
CA LYS A 240 -13.58 5.14 8.98
C LYS A 240 -13.80 4.06 10.03
N PHE A 241 -13.36 4.35 11.26
CA PHE A 241 -13.55 3.48 12.42
C PHE A 241 -13.68 4.28 13.70
N ILE A 242 -14.18 3.62 14.74
CA ILE A 242 -14.35 4.19 16.08
C ILE A 242 -13.53 3.39 17.09
N ILE A 243 -12.89 4.10 17.99
CA ILE A 243 -12.18 3.54 19.14
C ILE A 243 -13.00 3.76 20.40
N ARG A 244 -13.21 2.68 21.16
CA ARG A 244 -13.83 2.73 22.49
C ARG A 244 -12.90 2.16 23.54
N SER A 245 -12.99 2.67 24.76
CA SER A 245 -12.31 2.10 25.90
C SER A 245 -12.85 0.70 26.23
N LEU A 246 -12.05 -0.14 26.87
CA LEU A 246 -12.48 -1.50 27.24
C LEU A 246 -13.52 -1.46 28.37
N SER A 247 -13.23 -0.70 29.43
CA SER A 247 -14.12 -0.56 30.59
C SER A 247 -13.91 0.80 31.26
N PRO A 248 -14.98 1.58 31.46
CA PRO A 248 -16.28 1.44 30.83
C PRO A 248 -16.19 1.63 29.31
N SER A 249 -17.10 1.02 28.54
CA SER A 249 -17.08 1.10 27.07
C SER A 249 -17.62 2.45 26.59
N VAL A 250 -16.74 3.43 26.44
CA VAL A 250 -17.04 4.81 26.02
C VAL A 250 -16.28 5.11 24.73
N THR A 251 -16.89 5.85 23.81
CA THR A 251 -16.22 6.35 22.60
C THR A 251 -15.16 7.38 22.99
N ILE A 252 -13.91 7.09 22.71
CA ILE A 252 -12.76 7.93 23.08
C ILE A 252 -12.07 8.57 21.86
N ALA A 253 -12.19 7.94 20.69
CA ALA A 253 -11.58 8.42 19.46
C ALA A 253 -12.30 7.84 18.24
N GLY A 254 -12.03 8.41 17.09
CA GLY A 254 -12.34 7.83 15.79
C GLY A 254 -11.20 8.10 14.83
N GLY A 255 -11.28 7.52 13.63
CA GLY A 255 -10.18 7.68 12.68
C GLY A 255 -10.45 7.14 11.30
N GLU A 256 -9.38 7.15 10.52
CA GLU A 256 -9.36 6.67 9.15
C GLU A 256 -8.16 5.76 8.91
N ILE A 257 -8.39 4.65 8.22
CA ILE A 257 -7.34 3.71 7.82
C ILE A 257 -6.53 4.33 6.68
N LEU A 258 -5.24 4.55 6.92
CA LEU A 258 -4.32 5.13 5.93
C LEU A 258 -3.58 4.06 5.14
N HIS A 259 -3.27 2.92 5.78
CA HIS A 259 -2.51 1.86 5.14
C HIS A 259 -2.77 0.51 5.82
N GLN A 260 -2.86 -0.53 4.99
CA GLN A 260 -3.00 -1.92 5.39
C GLN A 260 -1.60 -2.55 5.39
N GLN A 261 -1.19 -3.13 6.51
CA GLN A 261 0.15 -3.70 6.63
C GLN A 261 0.10 -5.22 6.56
N ASN A 262 0.48 -5.78 5.41
CA ASN A 262 0.53 -7.22 5.17
C ASN A 262 1.88 -7.84 5.58
N LYS A 263 2.92 -7.02 5.74
CA LYS A 263 4.26 -7.41 6.20
C LYS A 263 4.72 -6.53 7.37
N GLU A 264 5.65 -7.03 8.17
CA GLU A 264 6.29 -6.22 9.19
C GLU A 264 7.29 -5.24 8.55
N TYR A 265 7.21 -3.98 8.99
CA TYR A 265 8.14 -2.93 8.59
C TYR A 265 9.22 -2.73 9.65
N GLY A 266 10.45 -2.44 9.20
CA GLY A 266 11.53 -2.00 10.07
C GLY A 266 11.20 -0.68 10.79
N LYS A 267 11.91 -0.37 11.88
CA LYS A 267 11.67 0.86 12.68
C LYS A 267 11.72 2.14 11.83
N LYS A 268 12.68 2.27 10.90
CA LYS A 268 12.84 3.45 10.02
C LYS A 268 11.70 3.54 9.02
N GLU A 269 11.31 2.43 8.41
CA GLU A 269 10.22 2.33 7.43
C GLU A 269 8.88 2.72 8.08
N LEU A 270 8.59 2.14 9.24
CA LEU A 270 7.35 2.43 9.98
C LEU A 270 7.32 3.90 10.43
N SER A 271 8.43 4.46 10.90
CA SER A 271 8.53 5.87 11.26
C SER A 271 8.26 6.79 10.06
N PHE A 272 8.77 6.44 8.88
CA PHE A 272 8.50 7.17 7.65
C PHE A 272 7.00 7.15 7.31
N LEU A 273 6.35 5.97 7.32
CA LEU A 273 4.93 5.83 7.01
C LEU A 273 4.05 6.59 8.01
N LEU A 274 4.32 6.46 9.31
CA LEU A 274 3.58 7.18 10.35
C LEU A 274 3.70 8.71 10.23
N LYS A 275 4.84 9.21 9.75
CA LYS A 275 5.06 10.66 9.58
C LYS A 275 4.39 11.20 8.31
N ASN A 276 4.39 10.45 7.22
CA ASN A 276 4.08 10.99 5.89
C ASN A 276 2.71 10.57 5.33
N LEU A 277 2.06 9.52 5.86
CA LEU A 277 0.73 9.14 5.39
C LEU A 277 -0.33 10.14 5.85
N THR A 278 -1.22 10.52 4.92
CA THR A 278 -2.31 11.47 5.15
C THR A 278 -3.67 10.89 4.75
N CYS A 279 -4.77 11.57 5.08
CA CYS A 279 -6.11 11.18 4.66
C CYS A 279 -6.38 11.46 3.18
N GLU A 280 -5.67 12.40 2.58
CA GLU A 280 -5.80 12.74 1.16
C GLU A 280 -5.18 11.65 0.28
N THR A 281 -5.97 11.04 -0.61
CA THR A 281 -5.53 9.90 -1.43
C THR A 281 -4.34 10.25 -2.33
N LYS A 282 -4.30 11.46 -2.89
CA LYS A 282 -3.19 11.94 -3.72
C LYS A 282 -1.87 12.03 -2.94
N GLU A 283 -1.90 12.60 -1.75
CA GLU A 283 -0.72 12.73 -0.88
C GLU A 283 -0.27 11.37 -0.34
N ARG A 284 -1.24 10.49 -0.07
CA ARG A 284 -0.99 9.11 0.34
C ARG A 284 -0.28 8.33 -0.76
N LEU A 285 -0.71 8.47 -2.02
CA LEU A 285 -0.02 7.89 -3.18
C LEU A 285 1.42 8.41 -3.27
N LEU A 286 1.64 9.72 -3.17
CA LEU A 286 2.97 10.33 -3.17
C LEU A 286 3.87 9.76 -2.07
N SER A 287 3.33 9.62 -0.85
CA SER A 287 4.05 9.06 0.29
C SER A 287 4.44 7.59 0.06
N LEU A 288 3.53 6.79 -0.51
CA LEU A 288 3.78 5.37 -0.81
C LEU A 288 4.81 5.19 -1.94
N VAL A 289 4.76 6.03 -2.99
CA VAL A 289 5.77 6.02 -4.07
C VAL A 289 7.13 6.47 -3.52
N SER A 290 7.15 7.49 -2.66
CA SER A 290 8.37 7.94 -1.98
C SER A 290 8.94 6.86 -1.05
N PHE A 291 8.10 6.10 -0.39
CA PHE A 291 8.49 4.97 0.47
C PHE A 291 9.15 3.85 -0.35
N SER A 292 8.63 3.57 -1.53
CA SER A 292 9.10 2.49 -2.42
C SER A 292 10.31 2.89 -3.29
N TRP A 293 11.08 3.90 -2.89
CA TRP A 293 12.11 4.52 -3.73
C TRP A 293 13.25 3.58 -4.17
N LYS A 294 13.54 2.52 -3.40
CA LYS A 294 14.54 1.48 -3.74
C LYS A 294 13.96 0.29 -4.51
N ASP A 295 12.63 0.15 -4.53
CA ASP A 295 11.93 -0.96 -5.13
C ASP A 295 10.63 -0.43 -5.74
N ILE A 296 10.79 0.21 -6.91
CA ILE A 296 9.66 0.81 -7.63
C ILE A 296 8.58 -0.22 -7.91
N LYS A 297 7.32 0.15 -7.68
CA LYS A 297 6.17 -0.72 -7.79
C LYS A 297 5.31 -0.35 -8.99
N LYS A 298 4.61 -1.35 -9.53
CA LYS A 298 3.65 -1.17 -10.62
C LYS A 298 2.41 -0.41 -10.16
N ILE A 299 1.70 0.19 -11.10
CA ILE A 299 0.39 0.85 -10.87
C ILE A 299 -0.56 -0.08 -10.13
N SER A 300 -0.63 -1.36 -10.53
CA SER A 300 -1.49 -2.38 -9.90
C SER A 300 -1.22 -2.61 -8.41
N HIS A 301 0.03 -2.42 -7.96
CA HIS A 301 0.36 -2.50 -6.54
C HIS A 301 -0.29 -1.37 -5.73
N TYR A 302 -0.22 -0.14 -6.25
CA TYR A 302 -0.84 1.02 -5.59
C TYR A 302 -2.38 0.98 -5.69
N SER A 303 -2.92 0.47 -6.79
CA SER A 303 -4.34 0.19 -6.97
C SER A 303 -4.86 -0.71 -5.86
N LYS A 304 -4.21 -1.84 -5.60
CA LYS A 304 -4.57 -2.77 -4.53
C LYS A 304 -4.46 -2.13 -3.13
N ILE A 305 -3.37 -1.42 -2.84
CA ILE A 305 -3.17 -0.78 -1.52
C ILE A 305 -4.22 0.32 -1.29
N LEU A 306 -4.47 1.17 -2.29
CA LEU A 306 -5.40 2.30 -2.15
C LEU A 306 -6.86 1.89 -2.37
N ASN A 307 -7.10 0.67 -2.84
CA ASN A 307 -8.42 0.14 -3.21
C ASN A 307 -9.14 1.05 -4.22
N ILE A 308 -8.46 1.42 -5.30
CA ILE A 308 -8.98 2.20 -6.42
C ILE A 308 -8.48 1.59 -7.74
N SER A 309 -9.14 1.89 -8.87
CA SER A 309 -8.74 1.36 -10.17
C SER A 309 -7.36 1.85 -10.62
N ASN A 310 -6.69 1.07 -11.50
CA ASN A 310 -5.41 1.45 -12.10
C ASN A 310 -5.48 2.80 -12.82
N GLU A 311 -6.58 3.07 -13.53
CA GLU A 311 -6.83 4.33 -14.23
C GLU A 311 -6.84 5.52 -13.26
N LYS A 312 -7.49 5.34 -12.11
CA LYS A 312 -7.56 6.38 -11.08
C LYS A 312 -6.20 6.61 -10.41
N VAL A 313 -5.40 5.56 -10.20
CA VAL A 313 -4.01 5.70 -9.73
C VAL A 313 -3.19 6.50 -10.72
N LEU A 314 -3.32 6.19 -12.02
CA LEU A 314 -2.60 6.89 -13.09
C LEU A 314 -3.00 8.38 -13.17
N ASP A 315 -4.31 8.67 -13.14
CA ASP A 315 -4.82 10.06 -13.12
C ASP A 315 -4.27 10.86 -11.93
N LEU A 316 -4.28 10.25 -10.73
CA LEU A 316 -3.70 10.87 -9.54
C LEU A 316 -2.19 11.08 -9.69
N ALA A 317 -1.45 10.08 -10.19
CA ALA A 317 -0.01 10.14 -10.36
C ALA A 317 0.39 11.30 -11.30
N VAL A 318 -0.28 11.44 -12.42
CA VAL A 318 -0.05 12.54 -13.38
C VAL A 318 -0.33 13.90 -12.73
N LYS A 319 -1.45 14.05 -12.01
CA LYS A 319 -1.84 15.31 -11.36
C LYS A 319 -0.84 15.80 -10.30
N ILE A 320 -0.07 14.90 -9.69
CA ILE A 320 0.89 15.25 -8.63
C ILE A 320 2.35 15.10 -9.06
N GLY A 321 2.60 14.93 -10.38
CA GLY A 321 3.95 14.89 -10.94
C GLY A 321 4.74 13.61 -10.65
N ILE A 322 4.06 12.51 -10.38
CA ILE A 322 4.68 11.17 -10.31
C ILE A 322 4.92 10.68 -11.74
N ASN A 323 6.13 10.25 -12.03
CA ASN A 323 6.51 9.74 -13.34
C ASN A 323 6.09 8.28 -13.52
N VAL A 324 5.84 7.91 -14.77
CA VAL A 324 5.46 6.54 -15.16
C VAL A 324 6.46 6.02 -16.18
N PHE A 325 6.99 4.83 -15.93
CA PHE A 325 7.82 4.12 -16.90
C PHE A 325 7.32 2.68 -17.04
N LYS A 326 6.86 2.33 -18.24
CA LYS A 326 6.08 1.10 -18.46
C LYS A 326 4.92 1.09 -17.47
N ASP A 327 4.77 0.26 -16.53
CA ASP A 327 3.71 0.26 -15.51
C ASP A 327 4.21 0.68 -14.12
N PHE A 328 5.46 1.14 -13.99
CA PHE A 328 6.07 1.49 -12.71
C PHE A 328 5.90 2.98 -12.40
N LEU A 329 5.59 3.28 -11.14
CA LEU A 329 5.53 4.65 -10.62
C LEU A 329 6.84 5.01 -9.91
N TYR A 330 7.36 6.20 -10.18
CA TYR A 330 8.59 6.68 -9.55
C TYR A 330 8.63 8.21 -9.45
N LEU A 331 9.49 8.71 -8.58
CA LEU A 331 9.80 10.13 -8.49
C LEU A 331 11.17 10.40 -9.10
N LYS A 332 11.28 11.39 -9.97
CA LYS A 332 12.54 11.77 -10.61
C LYS A 332 13.65 12.09 -9.59
N SER A 333 13.29 12.75 -8.48
CA SER A 333 14.22 13.01 -7.38
C SER A 333 14.79 11.74 -6.73
N ASN A 334 14.02 10.63 -6.74
CA ASN A 334 14.49 9.36 -6.21
C ASN A 334 15.43 8.65 -7.17
N LEU A 335 15.23 8.78 -8.49
CA LEU A 335 16.16 8.23 -9.49
C LEU A 335 17.55 8.87 -9.40
N MET A 336 17.62 10.19 -9.17
CA MET A 336 18.90 10.87 -8.97
C MET A 336 19.64 10.33 -7.72
N LYS A 337 18.91 10.11 -6.62
CA LYS A 337 19.50 9.49 -5.42
C LYS A 337 19.99 8.06 -5.70
N CYS A 338 19.19 7.27 -6.42
CA CYS A 338 19.59 5.92 -6.82
C CYS A 338 20.85 5.95 -7.69
N SER A 339 20.92 6.84 -8.68
CA SER A 339 22.07 7.00 -9.56
C SER A 339 23.36 7.31 -8.78
N ASN A 340 23.31 8.22 -7.83
CA ASN A 340 24.47 8.55 -6.99
C ASN A 340 24.94 7.34 -6.18
N ILE A 341 24.00 6.61 -5.55
CA ILE A 341 24.34 5.40 -4.79
C ILE A 341 24.92 4.31 -5.69
N ILE A 342 24.37 4.15 -6.91
CA ILE A 342 24.89 3.19 -7.89
C ILE A 342 26.35 3.57 -8.25
N GLU A 343 26.60 4.84 -8.54
CA GLU A 343 27.93 5.32 -8.89
C GLU A 343 28.95 5.09 -7.77
N GLU A 344 28.59 5.42 -6.52
CA GLU A 344 29.43 5.18 -5.33
C GLU A 344 29.77 3.69 -5.14
N VAL A 345 28.77 2.82 -5.27
CA VAL A 345 28.98 1.37 -5.09
C VAL A 345 29.84 0.80 -6.21
N ILE A 346 29.67 1.24 -7.44
CA ILE A 346 30.49 0.78 -8.57
C ILE A 346 31.90 1.32 -8.47
N LEU A 347 32.10 2.57 -8.04
CA LEU A 347 33.41 3.14 -7.79
C LEU A 347 34.16 2.30 -6.76
N LYS A 348 33.56 2.08 -5.60
CA LYS A 348 34.14 1.25 -4.55
C LYS A 348 34.46 -0.16 -5.03
N TYR A 349 33.57 -0.76 -5.83
CA TYR A 349 33.78 -2.10 -6.39
C TYR A 349 34.99 -2.14 -7.33
N HIS A 350 35.19 -1.13 -8.19
CA HIS A 350 36.35 -1.04 -9.08
C HIS A 350 37.65 -0.80 -8.33
N ASP A 351 37.61 0.00 -7.24
CA ASP A 351 38.78 0.22 -6.40
C ASP A 351 39.24 -1.06 -5.69
N GLU A 352 38.32 -1.86 -5.20
CA GLU A 352 38.53 -3.16 -4.57
C GLU A 352 38.91 -4.25 -5.59
N ASN A 353 38.44 -4.14 -6.83
CA ASN A 353 38.60 -5.14 -7.90
C ASN A 353 39.15 -4.52 -9.20
N PRO A 354 40.39 -3.98 -9.20
CA PRO A 354 40.92 -3.21 -10.34
C PRO A 354 41.14 -4.03 -11.62
N LEU A 355 41.16 -5.35 -11.50
CA LEU A 355 41.28 -6.29 -12.64
C LEU A 355 39.95 -6.58 -13.34
N ILE A 356 38.82 -6.21 -12.71
CA ILE A 356 37.46 -6.51 -13.23
C ILE A 356 36.94 -5.31 -13.98
N GLU A 357 36.47 -5.50 -15.21
CA GLU A 357 35.98 -4.44 -16.07
C GLU A 357 34.60 -3.93 -15.65
N ARG A 358 33.73 -4.80 -15.15
CA ARG A 358 32.32 -4.51 -14.84
C ARG A 358 31.81 -5.26 -13.61
N LEU A 359 30.87 -4.69 -12.94
CA LEU A 359 30.07 -5.35 -11.90
C LEU A 359 28.89 -6.05 -12.56
N ALA A 360 28.78 -7.37 -12.46
CA ALA A 360 27.66 -8.15 -13.02
C ALA A 360 26.32 -7.67 -12.45
N LYS A 361 25.26 -7.63 -13.28
CA LYS A 361 23.91 -7.15 -12.91
C LYS A 361 23.37 -7.82 -11.65
N THR A 362 23.47 -9.15 -11.57
CA THR A 362 23.02 -9.92 -10.41
C THR A 362 23.73 -9.55 -9.11
N LYS A 363 25.05 -9.30 -9.19
CA LYS A 363 25.84 -8.85 -8.04
C LYS A 363 25.53 -7.41 -7.65
N ALA A 364 25.24 -6.55 -8.64
CA ALA A 364 24.82 -5.17 -8.40
C ALA A 364 23.47 -5.13 -7.68
N GLU A 365 22.48 -5.93 -8.09
CA GLU A 365 21.20 -6.05 -7.40
C GLU A 365 21.36 -6.42 -5.91
N ALA A 366 22.22 -7.41 -5.65
CA ALA A 366 22.49 -7.86 -4.28
C ALA A 366 23.16 -6.79 -3.42
N LEU A 367 24.18 -6.10 -3.96
CA LEU A 367 24.91 -5.05 -3.25
C LEU A 367 24.07 -3.80 -3.00
N LEU A 368 23.34 -3.36 -4.01
CA LEU A 368 22.51 -2.15 -3.98
C LEU A 368 21.18 -2.37 -3.24
N LYS A 369 20.72 -3.62 -3.18
CA LYS A 369 19.34 -3.98 -2.75
C LYS A 369 18.29 -3.21 -3.55
N MET A 370 18.50 -3.12 -4.85
CA MET A 370 17.63 -2.48 -5.84
C MET A 370 17.34 -3.47 -6.97
N SER A 371 16.13 -3.41 -7.53
CA SER A 371 15.79 -4.23 -8.71
C SER A 371 16.57 -3.78 -9.94
N LYS A 372 16.89 -4.72 -10.84
CA LYS A 372 17.54 -4.44 -12.13
C LYS A 372 16.84 -3.32 -12.90
N SER A 373 15.50 -3.37 -12.96
CA SER A 373 14.71 -2.35 -13.66
C SER A 373 14.91 -0.94 -13.08
N LEU A 374 15.07 -0.81 -11.76
CA LEU A 374 15.33 0.46 -11.11
C LEU A 374 16.76 0.96 -11.41
N ILE A 375 17.74 0.07 -11.38
CA ILE A 375 19.13 0.40 -11.68
C ILE A 375 19.23 0.91 -13.12
N ASP A 376 18.72 0.12 -14.09
CA ASP A 376 18.75 0.47 -15.52
C ASP A 376 18.01 1.80 -15.79
N LEU A 377 16.82 2.00 -15.21
CA LEU A 377 16.05 3.24 -15.32
C LEU A 377 16.80 4.44 -14.73
N SER A 378 17.40 4.27 -13.55
CA SER A 378 18.15 5.34 -12.89
C SER A 378 19.36 5.80 -13.71
N LEU A 379 20.04 4.86 -14.38
CA LEU A 379 21.18 5.18 -15.24
C LEU A 379 20.76 5.79 -16.59
N GLN A 380 19.60 5.42 -17.13
CA GLN A 380 19.05 6.00 -18.37
C GLN A 380 18.57 7.43 -18.18
N GLU A 381 17.86 7.70 -17.10
CA GLU A 381 17.23 8.99 -16.81
C GLU A 381 18.18 10.03 -16.16
N SER A 382 19.32 9.58 -15.64
CA SER A 382 20.31 10.46 -15.01
C SER A 382 21.58 10.59 -15.86
N ARG A 383 22.29 11.72 -15.73
CA ARG A 383 23.61 11.91 -16.33
C ARG A 383 24.69 11.23 -15.49
N SER A 384 24.59 9.89 -15.34
CA SER A 384 25.54 9.11 -14.56
C SER A 384 26.86 8.88 -15.31
N ASN A 385 27.95 8.74 -14.54
CA ASN A 385 29.23 8.26 -15.03
C ASN A 385 29.28 6.75 -15.21
N VAL A 386 28.20 6.04 -14.93
CA VAL A 386 28.06 4.59 -15.11
C VAL A 386 27.49 4.29 -16.49
N VAL A 387 28.00 3.24 -17.11
CA VAL A 387 27.52 2.66 -18.39
C VAL A 387 27.13 1.23 -18.20
N ILE A 388 26.16 0.80 -18.99
CA ILE A 388 25.75 -0.60 -19.07
C ILE A 388 26.62 -1.26 -20.15
N ILE A 389 27.38 -2.28 -19.76
CA ILE A 389 28.24 -3.06 -20.66
C ILE A 389 27.78 -4.51 -20.61
N GLU A 390 27.23 -5.02 -21.71
CA GLU A 390 26.67 -6.38 -21.79
C GLU A 390 25.71 -6.67 -20.61
N ASP A 391 26.09 -7.58 -19.71
CA ASP A 391 25.32 -8.00 -18.54
C ASP A 391 25.81 -7.37 -17.22
N GLY A 392 26.51 -6.23 -17.30
CA GLY A 392 27.09 -5.55 -16.14
C GLY A 392 27.09 -4.03 -16.21
N TYR A 393 27.61 -3.41 -15.16
CA TYR A 393 27.74 -1.96 -14.98
C TYR A 393 29.20 -1.59 -14.76
N ALA A 394 29.67 -0.50 -15.38
CA ALA A 394 31.03 0.01 -15.20
C ALA A 394 31.04 1.55 -15.21
N LEU A 395 32.07 2.15 -14.60
CA LEU A 395 32.31 3.59 -14.76
C LEU A 395 32.85 3.86 -16.17
N LYS A 396 32.38 4.94 -16.82
CA LYS A 396 32.79 5.37 -18.17
C LYS A 396 34.32 5.47 -18.35
N LYS A 397 35.03 5.89 -17.31
CA LYS A 397 36.49 6.09 -17.33
C LYS A 397 37.25 4.92 -16.73
N HIS A 398 36.58 3.85 -16.30
CA HIS A 398 37.26 2.71 -15.70
C HIS A 398 38.11 1.98 -16.75
N LYS A 399 39.34 1.74 -16.40
CA LYS A 399 40.27 0.92 -17.19
C LYS A 399 40.82 -0.18 -16.30
N VAL A 400 40.84 -1.39 -16.80
CA VAL A 400 41.45 -2.53 -16.10
C VAL A 400 42.90 -2.23 -15.82
N VAL A 401 43.30 -2.21 -14.54
CA VAL A 401 44.67 -1.90 -14.11
C VAL A 401 45.27 -3.11 -13.44
N ILE A 402 46.43 -3.55 -13.93
CA ILE A 402 47.23 -4.59 -13.30
C ILE A 402 48.17 -3.85 -12.34
N LYS A 403 47.85 -3.87 -11.04
CA LYS A 403 48.67 -3.28 -9.98
C LYS A 403 49.96 -4.06 -9.78
N ASP A 404 50.94 -3.49 -9.07
CA ASP A 404 52.27 -4.04 -8.91
C ASP A 404 52.28 -5.47 -8.36
N ASP A 405 51.39 -5.79 -7.43
CA ASP A 405 51.21 -7.14 -6.87
C ASP A 405 50.87 -8.24 -7.90
N ASN A 406 50.38 -7.86 -9.07
CA ASN A 406 49.99 -8.77 -10.15
C ASN A 406 50.92 -8.66 -11.37
N LYS A 407 51.94 -7.79 -11.34
CA LYS A 407 52.89 -7.61 -12.46
C LYS A 407 53.73 -8.85 -12.71
N ILE A 408 54.17 -9.50 -11.64
CA ILE A 408 54.99 -10.73 -11.72
C ILE A 408 54.17 -11.83 -12.43
N LEU A 409 52.98 -12.13 -11.92
CA LEU A 409 52.08 -13.12 -12.52
C LEU A 409 51.70 -12.77 -13.98
N SER A 410 51.45 -11.50 -14.25
CA SER A 410 51.20 -11.00 -15.61
C SER A 410 52.37 -11.26 -16.57
N SER A 411 53.61 -11.09 -16.06
CA SER A 411 54.83 -11.34 -16.85
C SER A 411 55.05 -12.82 -17.06
N GLU A 412 54.82 -13.65 -16.07
CA GLU A 412 54.91 -15.12 -16.18
C GLU A 412 53.94 -15.68 -17.18
N ILE A 413 52.65 -15.26 -17.16
CA ILE A 413 51.64 -15.69 -18.12
C ILE A 413 52.04 -15.29 -19.55
N GLN A 414 52.50 -14.04 -19.74
CA GLN A 414 52.93 -13.59 -21.07
C GLN A 414 54.19 -14.36 -21.55
N LYS A 415 55.17 -14.62 -20.66
CA LYS A 415 56.38 -15.38 -20.98
C LYS A 415 56.04 -16.80 -21.42
N LYS A 416 55.20 -17.52 -20.66
CA LYS A 416 54.75 -18.87 -21.07
C LYS A 416 54.17 -18.89 -22.48
N LEU A 417 53.34 -17.90 -22.84
CA LEU A 417 52.73 -17.80 -24.18
C LEU A 417 53.71 -17.34 -25.27
N ILE A 418 54.71 -16.59 -24.96
CA ILE A 418 55.77 -16.22 -25.89
C ILE A 418 56.68 -17.44 -26.15
N ASP A 419 57.06 -18.16 -25.09
CA ASP A 419 57.94 -19.34 -25.16
C ASP A 419 57.27 -20.51 -25.90
N SER A 420 55.91 -20.60 -25.84
CA SER A 420 55.14 -21.59 -26.62
C SER A 420 55.14 -21.34 -28.13
N LYS A 421 55.64 -20.18 -28.58
CA LYS A 421 55.71 -19.77 -30.01
C LYS A 421 54.31 -19.82 -30.66
N PHE A 422 54.08 -20.74 -31.59
CA PHE A 422 52.83 -20.88 -32.34
C PHE A 422 51.85 -21.89 -31.74
N TYR A 423 52.17 -22.51 -30.60
CA TYR A 423 51.27 -23.45 -29.94
C TYR A 423 50.30 -22.73 -29.03
N PHE A 424 49.03 -23.16 -29.04
CA PHE A 424 48.03 -22.70 -28.10
C PHE A 424 48.25 -23.35 -26.76
N LEU A 425 48.09 -22.56 -25.67
CA LEU A 425 48.08 -23.09 -24.32
C LEU A 425 46.66 -23.05 -23.75
N ASN A 426 46.32 -24.09 -23.00
CA ASN A 426 45.03 -24.10 -22.28
C ASN A 426 45.11 -23.22 -21.03
N THR A 427 43.94 -22.82 -20.53
CA THR A 427 43.82 -22.01 -19.29
C THR A 427 44.59 -22.67 -18.15
N ASN A 428 44.53 -23.99 -17.98
CA ASN A 428 45.18 -24.74 -16.90
C ASN A 428 46.72 -24.74 -17.01
N ASP A 429 47.25 -24.56 -18.24
CA ASP A 429 48.71 -24.47 -18.45
C ASP A 429 49.23 -23.09 -18.04
N LEU A 430 48.39 -22.08 -18.09
CA LEU A 430 48.75 -20.68 -17.84
C LEU A 430 48.56 -20.27 -16.37
N VAL A 431 47.48 -20.73 -15.77
CA VAL A 431 47.07 -20.31 -14.41
C VAL A 431 46.45 -21.47 -13.63
N ASP A 432 46.55 -21.44 -12.33
CA ASP A 432 45.78 -22.33 -11.47
C ASP A 432 44.29 -21.91 -11.53
N THR A 433 43.47 -22.80 -12.08
CA THR A 433 42.04 -22.53 -12.24
C THR A 433 41.25 -22.53 -10.92
N ASN A 434 41.84 -23.01 -9.82
CA ASN A 434 41.25 -22.90 -8.50
C ASN A 434 41.50 -21.50 -7.87
N GLU A 435 42.51 -20.78 -8.33
CA GLU A 435 42.82 -19.44 -7.88
C GLU A 435 42.10 -18.36 -8.70
N LYS A 436 41.08 -17.77 -8.14
CA LYS A 436 40.28 -16.74 -8.77
C LYS A 436 41.10 -15.55 -9.27
N LYS A 437 42.10 -15.12 -8.49
CA LYS A 437 42.97 -13.98 -8.81
C LYS A 437 43.81 -14.22 -10.07
N GLN A 438 44.30 -15.43 -10.28
CA GLN A 438 45.09 -15.79 -11.46
C GLN A 438 44.22 -15.75 -12.73
N LYS A 439 42.97 -16.25 -12.67
CA LYS A 439 42.02 -16.12 -13.77
C LYS A 439 41.72 -14.65 -14.10
N GLU A 440 41.53 -13.82 -13.08
CA GLU A 440 41.25 -12.39 -13.27
C GLU A 440 42.40 -11.68 -13.99
N VAL A 441 43.68 -12.01 -13.67
CA VAL A 441 44.87 -11.48 -14.38
C VAL A 441 44.91 -11.94 -15.82
N LEU A 442 44.62 -13.21 -16.10
CA LEU A 442 44.55 -13.75 -17.47
C LEU A 442 43.52 -13.00 -18.32
N TYR A 443 42.29 -12.82 -17.82
CA TYR A 443 41.27 -12.07 -18.51
C TYR A 443 41.57 -10.57 -18.61
N ALA A 444 42.26 -9.98 -17.63
CA ALA A 444 42.73 -8.60 -17.71
C ALA A 444 43.75 -8.40 -18.83
N LEU A 445 44.61 -9.37 -19.07
CA LEU A 445 45.56 -9.36 -20.17
C LEU A 445 44.90 -9.47 -21.54
N LYS A 446 43.82 -10.28 -21.63
CA LYS A 446 42.95 -10.35 -22.83
C LYS A 446 42.35 -8.97 -23.12
N LYS A 447 41.77 -8.31 -22.14
CA LYS A 447 41.18 -6.96 -22.26
C LYS A 447 42.21 -5.90 -22.65
N LYS A 448 43.45 -6.02 -22.19
CA LYS A 448 44.58 -5.18 -22.62
C LYS A 448 45.13 -5.54 -24.00
N LYS A 449 44.50 -6.46 -24.70
CA LYS A 449 44.91 -6.96 -26.03
C LYS A 449 46.35 -7.50 -26.05
N LYS A 450 46.80 -8.01 -24.92
CA LYS A 450 48.12 -8.70 -24.82
C LYS A 450 47.99 -10.18 -25.20
N LEU A 451 46.83 -10.78 -24.92
CA LEU A 451 46.52 -12.16 -25.19
C LEU A 451 45.23 -12.23 -26.01
N THR A 452 45.07 -13.30 -26.79
CA THR A 452 43.87 -13.61 -27.53
C THR A 452 43.41 -15.02 -27.20
N GLU A 453 42.16 -15.18 -26.87
CA GLU A 453 41.50 -16.48 -26.75
C GLU A 453 40.94 -16.86 -28.15
N ILE A 454 41.44 -17.94 -28.74
CA ILE A 454 41.07 -18.37 -30.08
C ILE A 454 39.83 -19.24 -30.05
N THR A 455 39.82 -20.20 -29.14
CA THR A 455 38.67 -21.04 -28.83
C THR A 455 38.50 -21.06 -27.29
N ALA A 456 37.40 -21.57 -26.79
CA ALA A 456 37.15 -21.63 -25.37
C ALA A 456 38.35 -22.24 -24.61
N ASN A 457 38.93 -21.49 -23.67
CA ASN A 457 40.09 -21.86 -22.87
C ASN A 457 41.42 -22.05 -23.62
N CYS A 458 41.53 -21.70 -24.90
CA CYS A 458 42.75 -21.78 -25.66
C CYS A 458 43.32 -20.40 -25.99
N TRP A 459 44.54 -20.14 -25.59
CA TRP A 459 45.18 -18.84 -25.58
C TRP A 459 46.44 -18.77 -26.44
N ILE A 460 46.68 -17.60 -27.05
CA ILE A 460 47.90 -17.27 -27.77
C ILE A 460 48.31 -15.83 -27.44
N HIS A 461 49.60 -15.53 -27.52
CA HIS A 461 50.06 -14.15 -27.37
C HIS A 461 49.63 -13.30 -28.58
N ALA A 462 49.18 -12.07 -28.35
CA ALA A 462 48.61 -11.23 -29.41
C ALA A 462 49.60 -10.91 -30.55
N ASN A 463 50.91 -10.75 -30.23
CA ASN A 463 51.92 -10.51 -31.24
C ASN A 463 52.16 -11.75 -32.10
N THR A 464 52.16 -12.94 -31.51
CA THR A 464 52.27 -14.22 -32.28
C THR A 464 51.14 -14.37 -33.27
N LEU A 465 49.90 -14.08 -32.84
CA LEU A 465 48.73 -14.12 -33.72
C LEU A 465 48.84 -13.13 -34.90
N LYS A 466 49.41 -11.94 -34.68
CA LYS A 466 49.66 -10.97 -35.76
C LYS A 466 50.71 -11.48 -36.73
N ILE A 467 51.78 -12.10 -36.27
CA ILE A 467 52.82 -12.69 -37.11
C ILE A 467 52.21 -13.80 -37.96
N THR A 468 51.42 -14.70 -37.36
CA THR A 468 50.77 -15.79 -38.08
C THR A 468 49.82 -15.29 -39.17
N LYS A 469 49.04 -14.23 -38.91
CA LYS A 469 48.14 -13.61 -39.89
C LYS A 469 48.86 -12.92 -41.07
N ASN A 470 50.10 -12.51 -40.88
CA ASN A 470 50.90 -11.87 -41.94
C ASN A 470 51.69 -12.92 -42.78
N ILE A 471 51.76 -14.17 -42.33
CA ILE A 471 52.42 -15.27 -43.04
C ILE A 471 51.41 -16.06 -43.91
N LEU A 472 50.14 -16.07 -43.50
CA LEU A 472 49.01 -16.62 -44.27
C LEU A 472 48.44 -15.56 -45.22
#